data_a68aab8c20ad8687d1963f4561f1e0b6
#
_entry.id   a68aab8c20ad8687d1963f4561f1e0b6
#
_cell.length_a   1.000
_cell.length_b   1.000
_cell.length_c   1.000
_cell.angle_alpha   90.00
_cell.angle_beta   90.00
_cell.angle_gamma   90.00
#
_symmetry.space_group_name_H-M   'P 1'
#
loop_
_entity.id
_entity.type
_entity.pdbx_description
1 polymer ?
#
loop_
_entity_poly.entity_id
_entity_poly.type
_entity_poly.pdbx_seq_one_letter_code
_entity_poly.pdbx_strand_id
1 'polypeptide(L)'
;MKYVQKASSSYSSDTALALSGNNTPDIIYVEDKHVKSWADAGYLAQLDNGDFTGFDFENKNSEVWESGISRYRFDPETATSGEDAPLWALPKDIGPTVLFYNAAYLKELNIEEISVPEDKLADYNTANGTSYLAKGYDSANRVFNNRIAMSWEQVIELAKEMQKVEGCDYGYYNEWWYAYGWSVGGDVVQYMDEGYYKFTLNDTGKNYIVKDDTAAVTINGTTYDAGELISYADRDAVTAADKESLNELPSMYDAFLEFVALTAKEGSVVGKTSTGEDKLGYGVSMGANSLGTADAEDYFVSGKFGMFVDGRWEVPTLRENMSESEKWGEGSWNVAPLPVYKEYDADGNVTVHGAAAGHSGSMGLAIADGSDQKEAAFEFIKYVVGEEGQKAQSLAGFAIPNQIALSKDEEIFLQTAKDPVNSIVFVEAAEYQRPGDWWSLTDSSWIDEWANYLNYTVRENKATVNELFEKYYDSTQEKLNQYTGY
;
A
#
# COMPACT_ATOMS: atom_id res chain seq x y z
N MET A 1 34.18 6.49 3.40
CA MET A 1 33.00 6.17 2.59
C MET A 1 32.76 7.29 1.58
N LYS A 2 32.40 6.96 0.33
CA LYS A 2 32.00 7.93 -0.69
C LYS A 2 30.50 7.72 -0.97
N TYR A 3 29.71 8.76 -0.74
CA TYR A 3 28.30 8.76 -1.12
C TYR A 3 28.15 9.23 -2.56
N VAL A 4 27.30 8.54 -3.34
CA VAL A 4 26.98 8.90 -4.73
C VAL A 4 25.46 9.05 -4.82
N GLN A 5 25.01 10.29 -4.96
CA GLN A 5 23.60 10.57 -5.19
C GLN A 5 23.24 10.31 -6.66
N LYS A 6 22.09 9.69 -6.87
CA LYS A 6 21.48 9.47 -8.18
C LYS A 6 20.05 10.01 -8.18
N ALA A 7 19.54 10.39 -9.34
CA ALA A 7 18.16 10.78 -9.48
C ALA A 7 17.23 9.55 -9.26
N SER A 8 16.14 9.73 -8.54
CA SER A 8 15.19 8.64 -8.27
C SER A 8 14.63 8.03 -9.55
N SER A 9 14.30 8.85 -10.53
CA SER A 9 13.74 8.41 -11.82
C SER A 9 14.65 7.51 -12.66
N SER A 10 15.99 7.56 -12.45
CA SER A 10 16.95 6.72 -13.16
C SER A 10 17.73 5.77 -12.25
N TYR A 11 17.42 5.76 -10.94
CA TYR A 11 18.23 5.05 -9.94
C TYR A 11 18.38 3.56 -10.26
N SER A 12 17.28 2.87 -10.55
CA SER A 12 17.27 1.42 -10.79
C SER A 12 18.04 1.05 -12.06
N SER A 13 17.83 1.78 -13.17
CA SER A 13 18.55 1.53 -14.44
C SER A 13 20.04 1.84 -14.32
N ASP A 14 20.40 2.96 -13.69
CA ASP A 14 21.79 3.35 -13.46
C ASP A 14 22.51 2.37 -12.53
N THR A 15 21.80 1.83 -11.54
CA THR A 15 22.35 0.86 -10.58
C THR A 15 22.56 -0.48 -11.25
N ALA A 16 21.58 -0.99 -12.00
CA ALA A 16 21.72 -2.23 -12.77
C ALA A 16 22.90 -2.17 -13.76
N LEU A 17 23.09 -1.01 -14.44
CA LEU A 17 24.23 -0.80 -15.32
C LEU A 17 25.56 -0.78 -14.55
N ALA A 18 25.61 -0.20 -13.36
CA ALA A 18 26.81 -0.19 -12.53
C ALA A 18 27.16 -1.59 -12.01
N LEU A 19 26.14 -2.37 -11.58
CA LEU A 19 26.31 -3.76 -11.12
C LEU A 19 26.81 -4.71 -12.21
N SER A 20 26.32 -4.53 -13.43
CA SER A 20 26.76 -5.33 -14.59
C SER A 20 28.13 -4.92 -15.14
N GLY A 21 28.70 -3.80 -14.68
CA GLY A 21 29.96 -3.22 -15.17
C GLY A 21 31.14 -3.39 -14.21
N ASN A 22 32.23 -2.68 -14.50
CA ASN A 22 33.46 -2.68 -13.67
C ASN A 22 33.51 -1.57 -12.61
N ASN A 23 32.41 -0.85 -12.37
CA ASN A 23 32.33 0.26 -11.42
C ASN A 23 31.24 0.00 -10.38
N THR A 24 31.29 -1.17 -9.78
CA THR A 24 30.30 -1.67 -8.84
C THR A 24 30.38 -0.87 -7.53
N PRO A 25 29.28 -0.32 -7.02
CA PRO A 25 29.24 0.27 -5.68
C PRO A 25 29.33 -0.83 -4.62
N ASP A 26 29.80 -0.50 -3.41
CA ASP A 26 29.86 -1.47 -2.30
C ASP A 26 28.48 -1.74 -1.71
N ILE A 27 27.68 -0.66 -1.52
CA ILE A 27 26.35 -0.69 -0.93
C ILE A 27 25.38 0.00 -1.89
N ILE A 28 24.20 -0.58 -2.04
CA ILE A 28 23.11 -0.04 -2.84
C ILE A 28 21.80 -0.04 -2.07
N TYR A 29 20.92 0.91 -2.38
CA TYR A 29 19.52 0.79 -2.07
C TYR A 29 18.87 -0.21 -3.04
N VAL A 30 17.97 -1.02 -2.54
CA VAL A 30 17.21 -1.95 -3.36
C VAL A 30 15.73 -1.91 -2.97
N GLU A 31 14.89 -1.69 -3.96
CA GLU A 31 13.45 -1.89 -3.82
C GLU A 31 13.14 -3.40 -3.93
N ASP A 32 12.10 -3.85 -3.24
CA ASP A 32 11.67 -5.25 -3.26
C ASP A 32 11.49 -5.82 -4.68
N LYS A 33 10.93 -5.03 -5.59
CA LYS A 33 10.73 -5.40 -7.00
C LYS A 33 12.02 -5.74 -7.77
N HIS A 34 13.19 -5.29 -7.27
CA HIS A 34 14.49 -5.52 -7.92
C HIS A 34 15.34 -6.59 -7.24
N VAL A 35 15.00 -6.98 -6.01
CA VAL A 35 15.79 -7.99 -5.26
C VAL A 35 15.90 -9.28 -6.05
N LYS A 36 14.78 -9.80 -6.56
CA LYS A 36 14.74 -11.08 -7.26
C LYS A 36 15.54 -11.06 -8.54
N SER A 37 15.33 -10.06 -9.39
CA SER A 37 16.05 -9.95 -10.67
C SER A 37 17.56 -9.72 -10.48
N TRP A 38 17.95 -8.97 -9.45
CA TRP A 38 19.37 -8.70 -9.19
C TRP A 38 20.06 -9.86 -8.46
N ALA A 39 19.35 -10.60 -7.61
CA ALA A 39 19.85 -11.84 -7.01
C ALA A 39 20.02 -12.93 -8.06
N ASP A 40 19.02 -13.14 -8.93
CA ASP A 40 19.07 -14.10 -10.04
C ASP A 40 20.21 -13.79 -11.01
N ALA A 41 20.48 -12.52 -11.29
CA ALA A 41 21.60 -12.08 -12.10
C ALA A 41 22.98 -12.21 -11.41
N GLY A 42 23.03 -12.61 -10.13
CA GLY A 42 24.26 -12.72 -9.35
C GLY A 42 24.91 -11.38 -9.01
N TYR A 43 24.12 -10.31 -8.94
CA TYR A 43 24.62 -8.97 -8.62
C TYR A 43 24.69 -8.66 -7.13
N LEU A 44 23.95 -9.40 -6.32
CA LEU A 44 23.86 -9.19 -4.87
C LEU A 44 24.65 -10.26 -4.10
N ALA A 45 25.26 -9.89 -3.00
CA ALA A 45 25.84 -10.81 -2.04
C ALA A 45 24.74 -11.35 -1.11
N GLN A 46 24.68 -12.67 -0.94
CA GLN A 46 23.78 -13.29 0.06
C GLN A 46 24.26 -12.92 1.47
N LEU A 47 23.35 -12.44 2.32
CA LEU A 47 23.69 -11.92 3.64
C LEU A 47 23.71 -13.00 4.74
N ASP A 48 22.93 -14.05 4.61
CA ASP A 48 22.74 -15.11 5.61
C ASP A 48 23.48 -16.43 5.30
N ASN A 49 24.49 -16.38 4.41
CA ASN A 49 25.29 -17.54 4.01
C ASN A 49 26.39 -17.94 5.04
N GLY A 50 26.50 -17.21 6.15
CA GLY A 50 27.52 -17.43 7.19
C GLY A 50 28.79 -16.58 7.07
N ASP A 51 28.98 -15.84 5.98
CA ASP A 51 30.11 -14.91 5.81
C ASP A 51 29.94 -13.66 6.67
N PHE A 52 28.69 -13.29 6.97
CA PHE A 52 28.35 -12.12 7.78
C PHE A 52 27.84 -12.53 9.15
N THR A 53 28.17 -11.78 10.19
CA THR A 53 27.83 -12.09 11.58
C THR A 53 27.38 -10.85 12.36
N GLY A 54 26.73 -11.09 13.51
CA GLY A 54 26.33 -10.01 14.42
C GLY A 54 25.04 -9.30 14.02
N PHE A 55 24.18 -10.00 13.28
CA PHE A 55 22.79 -9.61 13.00
C PHE A 55 21.89 -10.85 13.15
N ASP A 56 20.66 -10.65 13.63
CA ASP A 56 19.65 -11.70 13.72
C ASP A 56 18.88 -11.81 12.37
N PHE A 57 19.44 -12.54 11.42
CA PHE A 57 18.88 -12.71 10.08
C PHE A 57 17.51 -13.44 10.08
N GLU A 58 17.23 -14.20 11.12
CA GLU A 58 15.97 -14.95 11.25
C GLU A 58 14.92 -14.19 12.07
N ASN A 59 15.26 -12.98 12.54
CA ASN A 59 14.39 -12.13 13.38
C ASN A 59 13.79 -12.90 14.59
N LYS A 60 14.58 -13.81 15.17
CA LYS A 60 14.16 -14.67 16.30
C LYS A 60 13.65 -13.90 17.52
N ASN A 61 14.16 -12.70 17.71
CA ASN A 61 13.77 -11.81 18.81
C ASN A 61 12.55 -10.96 18.46
N SER A 62 12.04 -11.01 17.23
CA SER A 62 10.92 -10.19 16.73
C SER A 62 11.13 -8.69 16.98
N GLU A 63 12.37 -8.22 16.83
CA GLU A 63 12.73 -6.80 17.02
C GLU A 63 12.38 -5.95 15.81
N VAL A 64 12.36 -6.55 14.63
CA VAL A 64 12.12 -5.92 13.33
C VAL A 64 10.75 -6.37 12.79
N TRP A 65 10.11 -5.51 12.00
CA TRP A 65 8.91 -5.89 11.27
C TRP A 65 9.20 -7.06 10.31
N GLU A 66 8.47 -8.16 10.47
CA GLU A 66 8.67 -9.36 9.65
C GLU A 66 8.44 -9.06 8.15
N SER A 67 7.41 -8.28 7.84
CA SER A 67 7.15 -7.80 6.48
C SER A 67 8.31 -6.98 5.87
N GLY A 68 9.19 -6.44 6.71
CA GLY A 68 10.38 -5.72 6.27
C GLY A 68 11.51 -6.65 5.83
N ILE A 69 11.68 -7.82 6.48
CA ILE A 69 12.73 -8.78 6.15
C ILE A 69 12.29 -9.74 5.03
N SER A 70 11.10 -10.32 5.13
CA SER A 70 10.61 -11.37 4.25
C SER A 70 10.62 -10.97 2.77
N ARG A 71 10.36 -9.70 2.45
CA ARG A 71 10.37 -9.17 1.08
C ARG A 71 11.72 -9.24 0.36
N TYR A 72 12.82 -9.36 1.11
CA TYR A 72 14.18 -9.45 0.56
C TYR A 72 14.70 -10.89 0.51
N ARG A 73 13.86 -11.87 0.77
CA ARG A 73 14.17 -13.29 0.66
C ARG A 73 13.76 -13.83 -0.70
N PHE A 74 14.70 -14.50 -1.36
CA PHE A 74 14.48 -15.11 -2.66
C PHE A 74 15.51 -16.21 -2.92
N ASP A 75 15.06 -17.36 -3.41
CA ASP A 75 15.92 -18.43 -3.86
C ASP A 75 16.01 -18.43 -5.40
N PRO A 76 17.16 -18.05 -5.99
CA PRO A 76 17.33 -18.04 -7.43
C PRO A 76 17.28 -19.44 -8.08
N GLU A 77 17.58 -20.51 -7.33
CA GLU A 77 17.58 -21.87 -7.88
C GLU A 77 16.16 -22.41 -8.09
N THR A 78 15.27 -22.07 -7.18
CA THR A 78 13.86 -22.49 -7.24
C THR A 78 12.90 -21.37 -7.70
N ALA A 79 13.42 -20.15 -7.83
CA ALA A 79 12.70 -18.90 -8.11
C ALA A 79 11.52 -18.64 -7.14
N THR A 80 11.66 -19.09 -5.91
CA THR A 80 10.65 -18.94 -4.85
C THR A 80 11.09 -17.97 -3.77
N SER A 81 10.12 -17.40 -3.06
CA SER A 81 10.31 -16.64 -1.84
C SER A 81 9.71 -17.39 -0.67
N GLY A 82 10.27 -17.21 0.53
CA GLY A 82 9.80 -17.86 1.74
C GLY A 82 10.75 -17.59 2.90
N GLU A 83 10.36 -17.99 4.09
CA GLU A 83 11.16 -17.77 5.31
C GLU A 83 12.55 -18.42 5.23
N ASP A 84 12.66 -19.55 4.59
CA ASP A 84 13.91 -20.31 4.43
C ASP A 84 14.73 -19.90 3.19
N ALA A 85 14.21 -18.97 2.35
CA ALA A 85 14.91 -18.51 1.17
C ALA A 85 16.07 -17.58 1.54
N PRO A 86 17.18 -17.55 0.75
CA PRO A 86 18.31 -16.66 0.96
C PRO A 86 17.92 -15.20 1.10
N LEU A 87 18.59 -14.49 2.02
CA LEU A 87 18.37 -13.07 2.29
C LEU A 87 19.41 -12.20 1.54
N TRP A 88 18.95 -11.20 0.78
CA TRP A 88 19.79 -10.39 -0.10
C TRP A 88 19.93 -8.93 0.33
N ALA A 89 19.05 -8.43 1.20
CA ALA A 89 19.09 -7.07 1.72
C ALA A 89 18.54 -7.00 3.13
N LEU A 90 18.89 -5.96 3.86
CA LEU A 90 18.28 -5.63 5.16
C LEU A 90 17.39 -4.39 5.03
N PRO A 91 16.22 -4.37 5.70
CA PRO A 91 15.29 -3.26 5.60
C PRO A 91 15.89 -1.98 6.20
N LYS A 92 16.09 -0.96 5.39
CA LYS A 92 16.49 0.36 5.85
C LYS A 92 15.34 1.05 6.60
N ASP A 93 14.13 0.82 6.16
CA ASP A 93 12.91 1.41 6.69
C ASP A 93 11.69 0.54 6.39
N ILE A 94 10.56 0.97 6.94
CA ILE A 94 9.24 0.44 6.63
C ILE A 94 8.42 1.59 6.05
N GLY A 95 7.83 1.37 4.89
CA GLY A 95 7.18 2.42 4.08
C GLY A 95 5.75 2.09 3.67
N PRO A 96 4.81 1.82 4.62
CA PRO A 96 3.40 1.66 4.25
C PRO A 96 2.82 2.98 3.77
N THR A 97 1.83 2.87 2.89
CA THR A 97 1.00 4.00 2.47
C THR A 97 -0.16 4.20 3.43
N VAL A 98 -0.56 5.46 3.60
CA VAL A 98 -1.73 5.90 4.38
C VAL A 98 -2.48 6.98 3.62
N LEU A 99 -3.63 7.40 4.13
CA LEU A 99 -4.38 8.52 3.57
C LEU A 99 -3.93 9.84 4.21
N PHE A 100 -3.40 10.75 3.42
CA PHE A 100 -3.17 12.16 3.79
C PHE A 100 -4.42 12.97 3.46
N TYR A 101 -4.77 13.93 4.31
CA TYR A 101 -5.92 14.82 4.09
C TYR A 101 -5.66 16.25 4.52
N ASN A 102 -6.31 17.19 3.84
CA ASN A 102 -6.24 18.60 4.14
C ASN A 102 -7.22 18.96 5.27
N ALA A 103 -6.70 19.09 6.50
CA ALA A 103 -7.49 19.43 7.68
C ALA A 103 -8.02 20.86 7.63
N ALA A 104 -7.37 21.78 6.92
CA ALA A 104 -7.88 23.13 6.71
C ALA A 104 -9.19 23.12 5.89
N TYR A 105 -9.33 22.19 4.94
CA TYR A 105 -10.58 22.04 4.19
C TYR A 105 -11.72 21.49 5.03
N LEU A 106 -11.44 20.57 5.94
CA LEU A 106 -12.47 20.12 6.92
C LEU A 106 -12.99 21.28 7.74
N LYS A 107 -12.11 22.16 8.23
CA LYS A 107 -12.49 23.36 9.00
C LYS A 107 -13.31 24.33 8.13
N GLU A 108 -12.93 24.62 6.89
CA GLU A 108 -13.65 25.48 5.97
C GLU A 108 -15.07 24.94 5.67
N LEU A 109 -15.18 23.64 5.51
CA LEU A 109 -16.45 22.94 5.27
C LEU A 109 -17.29 22.74 6.52
N ASN A 110 -16.83 23.15 7.71
CA ASN A 110 -17.44 22.88 9.00
C ASN A 110 -17.69 21.38 9.23
N ILE A 111 -16.69 20.55 8.90
CA ILE A 111 -16.64 19.15 9.25
C ILE A 111 -15.78 19.02 10.51
N GLU A 112 -16.36 18.46 11.58
CA GLU A 112 -15.64 18.24 12.82
C GLU A 112 -14.63 17.09 12.65
N GLU A 113 -13.38 17.35 13.00
CA GLU A 113 -12.33 16.32 13.03
C GLU A 113 -12.20 15.77 14.45
N ILE A 114 -12.28 14.44 14.58
CA ILE A 114 -12.00 13.71 15.83
C ILE A 114 -10.93 12.64 15.59
N SER A 115 -10.23 12.25 16.66
CA SER A 115 -9.18 11.24 16.63
C SER A 115 -9.44 10.17 17.69
N VAL A 116 -10.42 9.31 17.44
CA VAL A 116 -10.93 8.35 18.42
C VAL A 116 -10.94 6.95 17.83
N PRO A 117 -10.12 6.01 18.37
CA PRO A 117 -10.18 4.60 17.95
C PRO A 117 -11.59 4.04 18.11
N GLU A 118 -11.94 3.08 17.25
CA GLU A 118 -13.29 2.52 17.18
C GLU A 118 -13.73 1.92 18.53
N ASP A 119 -12.86 1.20 19.22
CA ASP A 119 -13.11 0.59 20.52
C ASP A 119 -13.30 1.60 21.68
N LYS A 120 -12.96 2.88 21.46
CA LYS A 120 -13.12 3.97 22.42
C LYS A 120 -14.27 4.91 22.08
N LEU A 121 -14.92 4.74 20.93
CA LEU A 121 -15.93 5.69 20.45
C LEU A 121 -17.17 5.74 21.34
N ALA A 122 -17.61 4.62 21.91
CA ALA A 122 -18.75 4.57 22.82
C ALA A 122 -18.51 5.37 24.11
N ASP A 123 -17.30 5.26 24.68
CA ASP A 123 -16.90 6.01 25.87
C ASP A 123 -16.75 7.50 25.54
N TYR A 124 -16.19 7.83 24.38
CA TYR A 124 -16.08 9.20 23.88
C TYR A 124 -17.46 9.84 23.72
N ASN A 125 -18.40 9.16 23.07
CA ASN A 125 -19.78 9.64 22.91
C ASN A 125 -20.46 9.92 24.26
N THR A 126 -20.28 9.01 25.22
CA THR A 126 -20.85 9.17 26.58
C THR A 126 -20.25 10.38 27.28
N ALA A 127 -18.94 10.57 27.22
CA ALA A 127 -18.25 11.68 27.89
C ALA A 127 -18.58 13.05 27.28
N ASN A 128 -18.83 13.12 25.98
CA ASN A 128 -19.08 14.37 25.25
C ASN A 128 -20.56 14.64 24.94
N GLY A 129 -21.47 13.70 25.26
CA GLY A 129 -22.89 13.82 24.96
C GLY A 129 -23.17 13.76 23.43
N THR A 130 -22.33 13.07 22.67
CA THR A 130 -22.46 12.87 21.23
C THR A 130 -23.04 11.49 20.91
N SER A 131 -23.33 11.25 19.63
CA SER A 131 -23.82 9.95 19.12
C SER A 131 -23.16 9.64 17.76
N TYR A 132 -21.84 9.84 17.68
CA TYR A 132 -21.11 9.60 16.44
C TYR A 132 -21.05 8.10 16.14
N LEU A 133 -21.20 7.77 14.84
CA LEU A 133 -21.13 6.41 14.34
C LEU A 133 -19.68 5.95 14.18
N ALA A 134 -19.46 4.63 14.15
CA ALA A 134 -18.16 4.01 13.89
C ALA A 134 -17.80 4.10 12.39
N LYS A 135 -17.68 5.34 11.91
CA LYS A 135 -17.39 5.68 10.51
C LYS A 135 -16.16 6.57 10.42
N GLY A 136 -15.34 6.40 9.37
CA GLY A 136 -14.27 7.33 9.06
C GLY A 136 -14.81 8.70 8.66
N TYR A 137 -15.90 8.72 7.88
CA TYR A 137 -16.67 9.93 7.61
C TYR A 137 -18.16 9.69 7.80
N ASP A 138 -18.77 10.47 8.66
CA ASP A 138 -20.21 10.51 8.89
C ASP A 138 -20.77 11.81 8.30
N SER A 139 -21.29 11.73 7.06
CA SER A 139 -21.81 12.87 6.34
C SER A 139 -23.05 13.48 6.99
N ALA A 140 -23.87 12.67 7.69
CA ALA A 140 -25.07 13.13 8.36
C ALA A 140 -24.75 14.00 9.60
N ASN A 141 -23.75 13.63 10.37
CA ASN A 141 -23.27 14.38 11.53
C ASN A 141 -22.14 15.36 11.20
N ARG A 142 -21.62 15.33 9.95
CA ARG A 142 -20.46 16.11 9.48
C ARG A 142 -19.23 15.92 10.37
N VAL A 143 -18.90 14.67 10.65
CA VAL A 143 -17.76 14.27 11.49
C VAL A 143 -16.81 13.41 10.66
N PHE A 144 -15.53 13.73 10.70
CA PHE A 144 -14.44 12.92 10.18
C PHE A 144 -13.62 12.37 11.35
N ASN A 145 -13.59 11.06 11.48
CA ASN A 145 -12.76 10.38 12.48
C ASN A 145 -11.50 9.78 11.81
N ASN A 146 -10.38 10.41 12.04
CA ASN A 146 -9.11 10.03 11.42
C ASN A 146 -8.46 8.76 12.02
N ARG A 147 -9.15 8.06 12.95
CA ARG A 147 -8.72 6.78 13.51
C ARG A 147 -9.55 5.60 13.02
N ILE A 148 -10.59 5.84 12.23
CA ILE A 148 -11.43 4.81 11.63
C ILE A 148 -11.29 4.87 10.12
N ALA A 149 -10.99 3.72 9.49
CA ALA A 149 -10.94 3.61 8.03
C ALA A 149 -12.29 3.96 7.40
N MET A 150 -12.30 4.85 6.42
CA MET A 150 -13.49 5.14 5.61
C MET A 150 -13.89 3.92 4.77
N SER A 151 -15.19 3.78 4.49
CA SER A 151 -15.62 2.93 3.37
C SER A 151 -15.29 3.59 2.03
N TRP A 152 -15.31 2.79 0.95
CA TRP A 152 -15.12 3.34 -0.40
C TRP A 152 -16.17 4.43 -0.73
N GLU A 153 -17.41 4.25 -0.27
CA GLU A 153 -18.49 5.25 -0.43
C GLU A 153 -18.19 6.54 0.35
N GLN A 154 -17.73 6.42 1.60
CA GLN A 154 -17.38 7.59 2.43
C GLN A 154 -16.22 8.41 1.83
N VAL A 155 -15.25 7.75 1.18
CA VAL A 155 -14.20 8.45 0.43
C VAL A 155 -14.79 9.33 -0.66
N ILE A 156 -15.74 8.79 -1.44
CA ILE A 156 -16.39 9.52 -2.52
C ILE A 156 -17.20 10.69 -1.96
N GLU A 157 -17.95 10.47 -0.86
CA GLU A 157 -18.73 11.51 -0.21
C GLU A 157 -17.84 12.65 0.29
N LEU A 158 -16.76 12.34 1.03
CA LEU A 158 -15.84 13.35 1.55
C LEU A 158 -15.07 14.04 0.41
N ALA A 159 -14.65 13.31 -0.61
CA ALA A 159 -13.98 13.88 -1.77
C ALA A 159 -14.87 14.91 -2.49
N LYS A 160 -16.14 14.61 -2.68
CA LYS A 160 -17.11 15.56 -3.26
C LYS A 160 -17.36 16.77 -2.36
N GLU A 161 -17.33 16.62 -1.04
CA GLU A 161 -17.39 17.77 -0.12
C GLU A 161 -16.15 18.65 -0.30
N MET A 162 -14.94 18.07 -0.31
CA MET A 162 -13.68 18.81 -0.44
C MET A 162 -13.59 19.54 -1.78
N GLN A 163 -14.13 19.00 -2.86
CA GLN A 163 -14.18 19.69 -4.17
C GLN A 163 -15.05 20.97 -4.18
N LYS A 164 -15.81 21.25 -3.10
CA LYS A 164 -16.54 22.51 -2.96
C LYS A 164 -15.65 23.66 -2.47
N VAL A 165 -14.48 23.34 -1.92
CA VAL A 165 -13.50 24.34 -1.50
C VAL A 165 -12.83 24.94 -2.74
N GLU A 166 -12.71 26.26 -2.78
CA GLU A 166 -12.09 26.97 -3.91
C GLU A 166 -10.63 26.55 -4.11
N GLY A 167 -10.31 26.07 -5.31
CA GLY A 167 -8.98 25.59 -5.67
C GLY A 167 -8.76 24.08 -5.47
N CYS A 168 -9.68 23.36 -4.85
CA CYS A 168 -9.66 21.90 -4.77
C CYS A 168 -10.23 21.29 -6.05
N ASP A 169 -9.35 20.89 -6.96
CA ASP A 169 -9.75 20.33 -8.26
C ASP A 169 -10.24 18.88 -8.11
N TYR A 170 -9.59 18.10 -7.23
CA TYR A 170 -9.89 16.70 -6.97
C TYR A 170 -9.91 16.41 -5.48
N GLY A 171 -10.99 15.80 -5.01
CA GLY A 171 -11.16 15.49 -3.59
C GLY A 171 -10.31 14.32 -3.09
N TYR A 172 -9.89 13.44 -4.00
CA TYR A 172 -9.11 12.25 -3.68
C TYR A 172 -8.14 11.89 -4.79
N TYR A 173 -6.94 11.40 -4.45
CA TYR A 173 -5.98 10.85 -5.37
C TYR A 173 -5.35 9.58 -4.82
N ASN A 174 -5.21 8.56 -5.68
CA ASN A 174 -4.47 7.33 -5.39
C ASN A 174 -3.93 6.76 -6.70
N GLU A 175 -2.65 6.44 -6.77
CA GLU A 175 -2.04 5.80 -7.93
C GLU A 175 -2.06 4.28 -7.85
N TRP A 176 -2.15 3.70 -6.65
CA TRP A 176 -2.11 2.24 -6.42
C TRP A 176 -3.45 1.59 -6.73
N TRP A 177 -3.70 1.39 -8.02
CA TRP A 177 -4.96 0.88 -8.57
C TRP A 177 -5.36 -0.53 -8.12
N TYR A 178 -4.45 -1.28 -7.53
CA TYR A 178 -4.68 -2.62 -6.98
C TYR A 178 -5.16 -2.63 -5.52
N ALA A 179 -5.01 -1.53 -4.79
CA ALA A 179 -5.24 -1.49 -3.34
C ALA A 179 -6.68 -1.87 -2.94
N TYR A 180 -7.68 -1.50 -3.74
CA TYR A 180 -9.06 -1.88 -3.47
C TYR A 180 -9.28 -3.39 -3.58
N GLY A 181 -8.64 -4.03 -4.57
CA GLY A 181 -8.69 -5.47 -4.72
C GLY A 181 -8.08 -6.22 -3.54
N TRP A 182 -6.96 -5.74 -3.03
CA TRP A 182 -6.32 -6.35 -1.88
C TRP A 182 -7.19 -6.31 -0.62
N SER A 183 -7.95 -5.24 -0.43
CA SER A 183 -8.82 -5.11 0.74
C SER A 183 -10.00 -6.09 0.74
N VAL A 184 -10.27 -6.73 -0.37
CA VAL A 184 -11.31 -7.77 -0.51
C VAL A 184 -10.74 -9.16 -0.78
N GLY A 185 -9.43 -9.36 -0.66
CA GLY A 185 -8.78 -10.67 -0.83
C GLY A 185 -8.46 -11.02 -2.28
N GLY A 186 -8.50 -10.05 -3.19
CA GLY A 186 -8.04 -10.21 -4.56
C GLY A 186 -6.56 -9.88 -4.72
N ASP A 187 -5.94 -10.41 -5.76
CA ASP A 187 -4.57 -10.14 -6.15
C ASP A 187 -4.47 -9.85 -7.65
N VAL A 188 -3.38 -9.23 -8.08
CA VAL A 188 -3.11 -8.96 -9.50
C VAL A 188 -2.62 -10.22 -10.19
N VAL A 189 -1.83 -11.01 -9.50
CA VAL A 189 -1.24 -12.26 -10.00
C VAL A 189 -1.29 -13.32 -8.91
N GLN A 190 -1.60 -14.55 -9.29
CA GLN A 190 -1.65 -15.70 -8.39
C GLN A 190 -0.79 -16.83 -8.93
N TYR A 191 -0.01 -17.46 -8.06
CA TYR A 191 0.63 -18.74 -8.36
C TYR A 191 -0.41 -19.86 -8.25
N MET A 192 -0.47 -20.70 -9.29
CA MET A 192 -1.43 -21.80 -9.36
C MET A 192 -0.74 -23.13 -9.05
N ASP A 193 -1.45 -24.06 -8.43
CA ASP A 193 -0.94 -25.40 -8.07
C ASP A 193 -0.37 -26.18 -9.28
N GLU A 194 -0.76 -25.79 -10.48
CA GLU A 194 -0.30 -26.40 -11.74
C GLU A 194 1.07 -25.87 -12.20
N GLY A 195 1.73 -25.05 -11.39
CA GLY A 195 3.08 -24.54 -11.69
C GLY A 195 3.12 -23.37 -12.67
N TYR A 196 2.05 -22.58 -12.77
CA TYR A 196 2.02 -21.36 -13.56
C TYR A 196 1.41 -20.18 -12.77
N TYR A 197 1.64 -18.97 -13.26
CA TYR A 197 1.03 -17.76 -12.73
C TYR A 197 -0.20 -17.38 -13.53
N LYS A 198 -1.25 -16.91 -12.85
CA LYS A 198 -2.48 -16.42 -13.45
C LYS A 198 -2.63 -14.93 -13.20
N PHE A 199 -2.92 -14.17 -14.26
CA PHE A 199 -3.34 -12.77 -14.15
C PHE A 199 -4.81 -12.73 -13.69
N THR A 200 -5.05 -12.23 -12.47
CA THR A 200 -6.33 -12.42 -11.77
C THR A 200 -7.15 -11.15 -11.62
N LEU A 201 -6.68 -10.03 -12.16
CA LEU A 201 -7.37 -8.73 -12.04
C LEU A 201 -8.76 -8.71 -12.70
N ASN A 202 -9.02 -9.56 -13.67
CA ASN A 202 -10.34 -9.73 -14.30
C ASN A 202 -11.20 -10.81 -13.64
N ASP A 203 -10.79 -11.35 -12.50
CA ASP A 203 -11.54 -12.41 -11.81
C ASP A 203 -12.85 -11.86 -11.23
N THR A 204 -13.96 -12.42 -11.66
CA THR A 204 -15.32 -12.05 -11.25
C THR A 204 -15.87 -12.92 -10.12
N GLY A 205 -15.11 -13.91 -9.64
CA GLY A 205 -15.49 -14.75 -8.50
C GLY A 205 -15.58 -13.95 -7.21
N LYS A 206 -16.55 -14.28 -6.37
CA LYS A 206 -16.68 -13.64 -5.05
C LYS A 206 -15.51 -14.02 -4.15
N ASN A 207 -15.06 -13.07 -3.36
CA ASN A 207 -14.14 -13.29 -2.26
C ASN A 207 -14.92 -13.43 -0.95
N TYR A 208 -14.24 -13.85 0.10
CA TYR A 208 -14.88 -14.12 1.40
C TYR A 208 -13.98 -13.67 2.55
N ILE A 209 -14.61 -13.28 3.67
CA ILE A 209 -13.97 -13.00 4.94
C ILE A 209 -14.72 -13.73 6.05
N VAL A 210 -13.99 -14.22 7.05
CA VAL A 210 -14.63 -14.84 8.23
C VAL A 210 -15.32 -13.75 9.04
N LYS A 211 -16.58 -14.00 9.47
CA LYS A 211 -17.34 -13.04 10.30
C LYS A 211 -16.65 -12.85 11.67
N ASP A 212 -16.70 -11.63 12.21
CA ASP A 212 -16.04 -11.28 13.47
C ASP A 212 -16.62 -12.01 14.69
N ASP A 213 -17.87 -12.40 14.63
CA ASP A 213 -18.59 -13.12 15.71
C ASP A 213 -18.49 -14.64 15.59
N THR A 214 -17.74 -15.12 14.62
CA THR A 214 -17.56 -16.53 14.32
C THR A 214 -16.21 -17.02 14.86
N ALA A 215 -16.17 -18.25 15.39
CA ALA A 215 -14.91 -18.94 15.64
C ALA A 215 -14.18 -19.22 14.31
N ALA A 216 -12.92 -19.67 14.40
CA ALA A 216 -12.15 -20.02 13.21
C ALA A 216 -12.91 -21.01 12.29
N VAL A 217 -12.76 -20.82 10.97
CA VAL A 217 -13.35 -21.66 9.92
C VAL A 217 -12.22 -22.40 9.19
N THR A 218 -12.43 -23.68 8.89
CA THR A 218 -11.43 -24.47 8.13
C THR A 218 -11.95 -24.72 6.72
N ILE A 219 -11.23 -24.20 5.72
CA ILE A 219 -11.53 -24.38 4.29
C ILE A 219 -10.36 -25.14 3.67
N ASN A 220 -10.62 -26.22 2.96
CA ASN A 220 -9.61 -27.02 2.26
C ASN A 220 -8.39 -27.43 3.12
N GLY A 221 -8.57 -27.52 4.45
CA GLY A 221 -7.51 -27.86 5.41
C GLY A 221 -6.77 -26.66 6.00
N THR A 222 -6.97 -25.46 5.51
CA THR A 222 -6.45 -24.22 6.07
C THR A 222 -7.46 -23.63 7.05
N THR A 223 -7.00 -23.19 8.22
CA THR A 223 -7.84 -22.55 9.25
C THR A 223 -7.68 -21.05 9.17
N TYR A 224 -8.79 -20.33 9.14
CA TYR A 224 -8.92 -18.87 9.09
C TYR A 224 -9.61 -18.38 10.36
N ASP A 225 -9.02 -17.41 11.03
CA ASP A 225 -9.59 -16.77 12.21
C ASP A 225 -10.62 -15.70 11.85
N ALA A 226 -11.38 -15.24 12.85
CA ALA A 226 -12.35 -14.15 12.69
C ALA A 226 -11.68 -12.90 12.07
N GLY A 227 -12.32 -12.30 11.06
CA GLY A 227 -11.80 -11.17 10.32
C GLY A 227 -10.70 -11.49 9.29
N GLU A 228 -10.33 -12.76 9.11
CA GLU A 228 -9.36 -13.14 8.07
C GLU A 228 -10.02 -13.37 6.71
N LEU A 229 -9.33 -12.91 5.67
CA LEU A 229 -9.70 -13.14 4.28
C LEU A 229 -9.39 -14.59 3.88
N ILE A 230 -10.33 -15.25 3.21
CA ILE A 230 -10.10 -16.56 2.61
C ILE A 230 -9.14 -16.39 1.43
N SER A 231 -8.07 -17.19 1.39
CA SER A 231 -7.08 -17.13 0.31
C SER A 231 -7.71 -17.41 -1.06
N TYR A 232 -7.10 -16.88 -2.11
CA TYR A 232 -7.53 -17.15 -3.48
C TYR A 232 -7.56 -18.66 -3.80
N ALA A 233 -6.56 -19.41 -3.30
CA ALA A 233 -6.46 -20.85 -3.53
C ALA A 233 -7.61 -21.64 -2.89
N ASP A 234 -8.09 -21.21 -1.72
CA ASP A 234 -9.14 -21.89 -0.96
C ASP A 234 -10.55 -21.37 -1.27
N ARG A 235 -10.67 -20.22 -1.92
CA ARG A 235 -11.93 -19.55 -2.24
C ARG A 235 -12.94 -20.46 -2.96
N ASP A 236 -12.47 -21.21 -3.94
CA ASP A 236 -13.33 -22.07 -4.76
C ASP A 236 -13.78 -23.34 -4.01
N ALA A 237 -13.14 -23.66 -2.85
CA ALA A 237 -13.54 -24.75 -1.98
C ALA A 237 -14.62 -24.35 -0.95
N VAL A 238 -14.99 -23.06 -0.87
CA VAL A 238 -16.06 -22.57 0.03
C VAL A 238 -17.40 -23.20 -0.32
N THR A 239 -17.97 -23.94 0.63
CA THR A 239 -19.27 -24.62 0.49
C THR A 239 -20.43 -23.73 0.94
N ALA A 240 -21.67 -24.15 0.65
CA ALA A 240 -22.86 -23.45 1.14
C ALA A 240 -22.94 -23.44 2.69
N ALA A 241 -22.40 -24.46 3.36
CA ALA A 241 -22.38 -24.50 4.82
C ALA A 241 -21.36 -23.49 5.41
N ASP A 242 -20.20 -23.33 4.76
CA ASP A 242 -19.17 -22.39 5.19
C ASP A 242 -19.66 -20.94 5.12
N LYS A 243 -20.53 -20.62 4.14
CA LYS A 243 -21.10 -19.27 3.96
C LYS A 243 -21.96 -18.79 5.14
N GLU A 244 -22.39 -19.68 6.03
CA GLU A 244 -23.06 -19.27 7.28
C GLU A 244 -22.08 -18.50 8.21
N SER A 245 -20.79 -18.81 8.13
CA SER A 245 -19.71 -18.23 8.92
C SER A 245 -18.87 -17.18 8.15
N LEU A 246 -19.20 -16.93 6.90
CA LEU A 246 -18.45 -16.03 6.02
C LEU A 246 -19.35 -14.88 5.55
N ASN A 247 -18.74 -13.71 5.34
CA ASN A 247 -19.29 -12.63 4.55
C ASN A 247 -18.76 -12.71 3.12
N GLU A 248 -19.63 -12.50 2.14
CA GLU A 248 -19.23 -12.33 0.74
C GLU A 248 -18.68 -10.93 0.51
N LEU A 249 -17.57 -10.85 -0.25
CA LEU A 249 -16.93 -9.61 -0.65
C LEU A 249 -16.97 -9.43 -2.16
N PRO A 250 -16.79 -8.20 -2.68
CA PRO A 250 -16.63 -7.96 -4.10
C PRO A 250 -15.55 -8.85 -4.73
N SER A 251 -15.69 -9.13 -6.02
CA SER A 251 -14.64 -9.74 -6.81
C SER A 251 -13.44 -8.79 -6.97
N MET A 252 -12.26 -9.33 -7.34
CA MET A 252 -11.09 -8.50 -7.69
C MET A 252 -11.46 -7.54 -8.84
N TYR A 253 -12.17 -8.02 -9.84
CA TYR A 253 -12.63 -7.20 -10.97
C TYR A 253 -13.55 -6.04 -10.53
N ASP A 254 -14.56 -6.31 -9.68
CA ASP A 254 -15.48 -5.26 -9.23
C ASP A 254 -14.78 -4.22 -8.35
N ALA A 255 -13.85 -4.65 -7.50
CA ALA A 255 -13.02 -3.74 -6.69
C ALA A 255 -12.10 -2.86 -7.56
N PHE A 256 -11.50 -3.45 -8.61
CA PHE A 256 -10.72 -2.69 -9.58
C PHE A 256 -11.59 -1.70 -10.37
N LEU A 257 -12.79 -2.13 -10.80
CA LEU A 257 -13.73 -1.26 -11.50
C LEU A 257 -14.19 -0.09 -10.62
N GLU A 258 -14.41 -0.34 -9.32
CA GLU A 258 -14.71 0.70 -8.32
C GLU A 258 -13.58 1.73 -8.25
N PHE A 259 -12.33 1.27 -8.17
CA PHE A 259 -11.16 2.15 -8.14
C PHE A 259 -11.05 3.02 -9.41
N VAL A 260 -11.23 2.43 -10.59
CA VAL A 260 -11.17 3.19 -11.85
C VAL A 260 -12.30 4.22 -11.93
N ALA A 261 -13.46 3.93 -11.35
CA ALA A 261 -14.58 4.86 -11.30
C ALA A 261 -14.27 6.19 -10.57
N LEU A 262 -13.28 6.21 -9.66
CA LEU A 262 -12.84 7.44 -9.00
C LEU A 262 -12.31 8.48 -9.98
N THR A 263 -11.58 8.05 -11.02
CA THR A 263 -10.96 8.94 -12.02
C THR A 263 -11.88 9.26 -13.19
N ALA A 264 -12.89 8.43 -13.43
CA ALA A 264 -13.78 8.59 -14.55
C ALA A 264 -14.71 9.80 -14.33
N LYS A 265 -15.00 10.52 -15.43
CA LYS A 265 -15.92 11.65 -15.39
C LYS A 265 -17.24 11.25 -14.76
N GLU A 266 -17.80 12.09 -13.89
CA GLU A 266 -19.06 11.81 -13.21
C GLU A 266 -20.18 11.46 -14.19
N GLY A 267 -20.83 10.32 -13.93
CA GLY A 267 -21.93 9.78 -14.75
C GLY A 267 -21.51 9.14 -16.07
N SER A 268 -20.22 9.09 -16.42
CA SER A 268 -19.76 8.33 -17.59
C SER A 268 -19.67 6.83 -17.27
N VAL A 269 -19.90 5.97 -18.26
CA VAL A 269 -19.76 4.51 -18.10
C VAL A 269 -18.26 4.16 -18.06
N VAL A 270 -17.82 3.55 -16.98
CA VAL A 270 -16.44 3.07 -16.77
C VAL A 270 -16.26 1.66 -17.32
N GLY A 271 -17.29 0.84 -17.18
CA GLY A 271 -17.35 -0.56 -17.57
C GLY A 271 -18.60 -1.21 -17.02
N LYS A 272 -18.70 -2.53 -17.21
CA LYS A 272 -19.77 -3.35 -16.63
C LYS A 272 -19.26 -4.12 -15.43
N THR A 273 -20.06 -4.18 -14.38
CA THR A 273 -19.79 -5.01 -13.20
C THR A 273 -19.80 -6.50 -13.57
N SER A 274 -19.35 -7.35 -12.66
CA SER A 274 -19.44 -8.82 -12.78
C SER A 274 -20.88 -9.32 -12.97
N THR A 275 -21.88 -8.53 -12.56
CA THR A 275 -23.32 -8.80 -12.73
C THR A 275 -23.89 -8.22 -14.03
N GLY A 276 -23.09 -7.49 -14.81
CA GLY A 276 -23.45 -6.89 -16.10
C GLY A 276 -24.09 -5.50 -16.03
N GLU A 277 -24.14 -4.88 -14.86
CA GLU A 277 -24.64 -3.51 -14.67
C GLU A 277 -23.58 -2.49 -15.06
N ASP A 278 -24.02 -1.30 -15.53
CA ASP A 278 -23.09 -0.22 -15.85
C ASP A 278 -22.52 0.41 -14.57
N LYS A 279 -21.19 0.43 -14.45
CA LYS A 279 -20.48 1.19 -13.42
C LYS A 279 -20.27 2.62 -13.91
N LEU A 280 -20.67 3.58 -13.11
CA LEU A 280 -20.55 5.00 -13.44
C LEU A 280 -19.37 5.65 -12.71
N GLY A 281 -18.73 6.59 -13.38
CA GLY A 281 -17.65 7.39 -12.82
C GLY A 281 -18.13 8.38 -11.76
N TYR A 282 -17.23 8.72 -10.84
CA TYR A 282 -17.49 9.65 -9.71
C TYR A 282 -16.90 11.03 -9.90
N GLY A 283 -15.86 11.19 -10.73
CA GLY A 283 -15.22 12.47 -10.99
C GLY A 283 -14.49 13.07 -9.79
N VAL A 284 -14.00 12.26 -8.87
CA VAL A 284 -13.38 12.73 -7.62
C VAL A 284 -11.85 12.68 -7.64
N SER A 285 -11.26 12.01 -8.66
CA SER A 285 -9.83 11.81 -8.80
C SER A 285 -9.36 12.11 -10.22
N MET A 286 -8.05 12.10 -10.44
CA MET A 286 -7.44 12.20 -11.77
C MET A 286 -6.61 10.97 -12.09
N GLY A 287 -6.32 10.73 -13.36
CA GLY A 287 -5.37 9.70 -13.77
C GLY A 287 -3.94 10.08 -13.39
N ALA A 288 -3.11 9.08 -13.02
CA ALA A 288 -1.72 9.31 -12.64
C ALA A 288 -0.90 10.06 -13.73
N ASN A 289 -1.21 9.79 -14.99
CA ASN A 289 -0.54 10.47 -16.12
C ASN A 289 -0.85 11.95 -16.22
N SER A 290 -1.95 12.42 -15.66
CA SER A 290 -2.35 13.83 -15.67
C SER A 290 -1.55 14.69 -14.68
N LEU A 291 -0.79 14.09 -13.74
CA LEU A 291 0.19 14.81 -12.92
C LEU A 291 1.33 15.42 -13.78
N GLY A 292 1.63 14.82 -14.93
CA GLY A 292 2.71 15.25 -15.80
C GLY A 292 4.08 14.97 -15.20
N THR A 293 4.83 16.02 -14.86
CA THR A 293 6.15 15.93 -14.20
C THR A 293 6.10 16.33 -12.72
N ALA A 294 4.91 16.68 -12.20
CA ALA A 294 4.70 16.98 -10.79
C ALA A 294 4.40 15.70 -10.02
N ASP A 295 4.77 15.67 -8.75
CA ASP A 295 4.43 14.60 -7.84
C ASP A 295 3.07 14.87 -7.16
N ALA A 296 2.47 13.88 -6.51
CA ALA A 296 1.15 14.01 -5.89
C ALA A 296 1.16 15.04 -4.74
N GLU A 297 2.25 15.10 -3.99
CA GLU A 297 2.40 16.09 -2.91
C GLU A 297 2.41 17.53 -3.41
N ASP A 298 2.93 17.83 -4.63
CA ASP A 298 2.88 19.16 -5.22
C ASP A 298 1.43 19.64 -5.41
N TYR A 299 0.56 18.73 -5.85
CA TYR A 299 -0.87 19.03 -5.99
C TYR A 299 -1.54 19.21 -4.63
N PHE A 300 -1.16 18.42 -3.63
CA PHE A 300 -1.69 18.54 -2.28
C PHE A 300 -1.22 19.85 -1.62
N VAL A 301 0.06 20.17 -1.67
CA VAL A 301 0.64 21.43 -1.16
C VAL A 301 0.02 22.65 -1.85
N SER A 302 -0.23 22.57 -3.15
CA SER A 302 -0.90 23.67 -3.88
C SER A 302 -2.39 23.81 -3.53
N GLY A 303 -2.99 22.81 -2.90
CA GLY A 303 -4.41 22.75 -2.50
C GLY A 303 -5.32 22.16 -3.57
N LYS A 304 -4.79 21.58 -4.62
CA LYS A 304 -5.58 20.95 -5.68
C LYS A 304 -6.15 19.59 -5.29
N PHE A 305 -5.51 18.90 -4.35
CA PHE A 305 -6.03 17.67 -3.77
C PHE A 305 -6.58 17.91 -2.36
N GLY A 306 -7.76 17.36 -2.09
CA GLY A 306 -8.33 17.30 -0.75
C GLY A 306 -7.72 16.20 0.10
N MET A 307 -7.51 15.04 -0.52
CA MET A 307 -6.92 13.84 0.07
C MET A 307 -6.02 13.16 -0.97
N PHE A 308 -4.94 12.51 -0.51
CA PHE A 308 -4.14 11.62 -1.36
C PHE A 308 -3.54 10.48 -0.56
N VAL A 309 -3.28 9.37 -1.24
CA VAL A 309 -2.61 8.21 -0.64
C VAL A 309 -1.13 8.29 -0.94
N ASP A 310 -0.31 8.21 0.09
CA ASP A 310 1.15 8.18 -0.05
C ASP A 310 1.83 7.62 1.21
N GLY A 311 3.16 7.62 1.25
CA GLY A 311 3.95 7.08 2.35
C GLY A 311 4.55 8.15 3.27
N ARG A 312 5.20 7.69 4.33
CA ARG A 312 5.83 8.55 5.33
C ARG A 312 6.91 9.48 4.76
N TRP A 313 7.51 9.11 3.62
CA TRP A 313 8.53 9.91 2.93
C TRP A 313 8.07 11.31 2.53
N GLU A 314 6.75 11.56 2.41
CA GLU A 314 6.19 12.87 2.14
C GLU A 314 6.21 13.83 3.32
N VAL A 315 6.31 13.33 4.53
CA VAL A 315 6.19 14.14 5.76
C VAL A 315 7.20 15.28 5.86
N PRO A 316 8.50 15.11 5.52
CA PRO A 316 9.44 16.23 5.54
C PRO A 316 9.03 17.38 4.62
N THR A 317 8.63 17.06 3.37
CA THR A 317 8.15 18.01 2.37
C THR A 317 6.89 18.74 2.84
N LEU A 318 5.93 18.01 3.40
CA LEU A 318 4.68 18.59 3.89
C LEU A 318 4.89 19.46 5.13
N ARG A 319 5.82 19.10 6.03
CA ARG A 319 6.20 19.96 7.16
C ARG A 319 6.76 21.30 6.68
N GLU A 320 7.69 21.26 5.74
CA GLU A 320 8.32 22.46 5.17
C GLU A 320 7.31 23.33 4.40
N ASN A 321 6.53 22.73 3.51
CA ASN A 321 5.70 23.46 2.54
C ASN A 321 4.28 23.74 3.03
N MET A 322 3.79 23.05 4.06
CA MET A 322 2.48 23.30 4.65
C MET A 322 2.56 23.76 6.10
N SER A 323 3.08 22.96 7.03
CA SER A 323 3.07 23.31 8.46
C SER A 323 3.83 24.61 8.75
N GLU A 324 4.95 24.87 8.07
CA GLU A 324 5.77 26.07 8.25
C GLU A 324 5.36 27.22 7.33
N SER A 325 4.41 27.03 6.40
CA SER A 325 4.02 28.04 5.44
C SER A 325 2.99 29.04 6.00
N GLU A 326 3.07 30.32 5.54
CA GLU A 326 2.07 31.34 5.87
C GLU A 326 0.67 31.03 5.31
N LYS A 327 0.59 30.26 4.22
CA LYS A 327 -0.68 29.89 3.58
C LYS A 327 -1.46 28.89 4.40
N TRP A 328 -0.79 27.85 4.90
CA TRP A 328 -1.43 26.71 5.52
C TRP A 328 -1.29 26.73 7.05
N GLY A 329 -0.07 26.72 7.55
CA GLY A 329 0.25 26.70 8.96
C GLY A 329 0.12 25.32 9.60
N GLU A 330 0.57 25.23 10.85
CA GLU A 330 0.51 24.02 11.66
C GLU A 330 -0.93 23.50 11.81
N GLY A 331 -1.10 22.17 11.74
CA GLY A 331 -2.41 21.51 11.83
C GLY A 331 -3.28 21.69 10.59
N SER A 332 -2.71 22.07 9.44
CA SER A 332 -3.44 22.19 8.18
C SER A 332 -3.62 20.86 7.45
N TRP A 333 -2.87 19.84 7.82
CA TRP A 333 -2.94 18.50 7.25
C TRP A 333 -2.71 17.44 8.33
N ASN A 334 -3.15 16.22 8.06
CA ASN A 334 -2.95 15.07 8.94
C ASN A 334 -3.12 13.77 8.14
N VAL A 335 -3.09 12.61 8.80
CA VAL A 335 -3.21 11.30 8.19
C VAL A 335 -4.32 10.47 8.81
N ALA A 336 -4.85 9.54 8.02
CA ALA A 336 -5.90 8.59 8.40
C ALA A 336 -5.60 7.21 7.81
N PRO A 337 -6.24 6.12 8.31
CA PRO A 337 -6.14 4.79 7.72
C PRO A 337 -6.61 4.78 6.26
N LEU A 338 -6.05 3.85 5.47
CA LEU A 338 -6.53 3.61 4.10
C LEU A 338 -7.99 3.20 4.09
N PRO A 339 -8.74 3.56 3.03
CA PRO A 339 -10.11 3.11 2.84
C PRO A 339 -10.21 1.59 2.71
N VAL A 340 -11.26 1.01 3.27
CA VAL A 340 -11.58 -0.42 3.15
C VAL A 340 -13.00 -0.62 2.63
N TYR A 341 -13.29 -1.79 2.07
CA TYR A 341 -14.67 -2.14 1.76
C TYR A 341 -15.50 -2.26 3.04
N LYS A 342 -16.65 -1.60 3.11
CA LYS A 342 -17.61 -1.73 4.21
C LYS A 342 -19.04 -1.61 3.71
N GLU A 343 -19.93 -2.42 4.29
CA GLU A 343 -21.37 -2.28 4.18
C GLU A 343 -21.97 -1.92 5.56
N TYR A 344 -23.04 -1.18 5.56
CA TYR A 344 -23.70 -0.71 6.76
C TYR A 344 -25.17 -1.07 6.77
N ASP A 345 -25.73 -1.35 7.97
CA ASP A 345 -27.16 -1.45 8.17
C ASP A 345 -27.84 -0.05 8.19
N ALA A 346 -29.16 -0.04 8.34
CA ALA A 346 -29.95 1.20 8.41
C ALA A 346 -29.60 2.09 9.63
N ASP A 347 -29.05 1.50 10.68
CA ASP A 347 -28.64 2.20 11.91
C ASP A 347 -27.18 2.68 11.81
N GLY A 348 -26.47 2.34 10.73
CA GLY A 348 -25.09 2.76 10.47
C GLY A 348 -24.02 1.86 11.10
N ASN A 349 -24.38 0.65 11.55
CA ASN A 349 -23.40 -0.32 12.02
C ASN A 349 -22.81 -1.09 10.83
N VAL A 350 -21.52 -1.43 10.93
CA VAL A 350 -20.84 -2.27 9.92
C VAL A 350 -21.41 -3.68 9.95
N THR A 351 -21.87 -4.17 8.82
CA THR A 351 -22.40 -5.54 8.65
C THR A 351 -21.45 -6.44 7.88
N VAL A 352 -20.69 -5.86 6.96
CA VAL A 352 -19.64 -6.53 6.20
C VAL A 352 -18.45 -5.59 6.07
N HIS A 353 -17.24 -6.10 6.20
CA HIS A 353 -16.03 -5.35 5.92
C HIS A 353 -14.99 -6.21 5.19
N GLY A 354 -14.12 -5.56 4.45
CA GLY A 354 -12.88 -6.13 3.95
C GLY A 354 -11.75 -5.99 4.97
N ALA A 355 -10.56 -6.38 4.62
CA ALA A 355 -9.37 -6.20 5.43
C ALA A 355 -8.62 -4.92 5.05
N ALA A 356 -7.88 -4.35 6.00
CA ALA A 356 -6.93 -3.28 5.70
C ALA A 356 -5.80 -3.84 4.80
N ALA A 357 -5.47 -3.10 3.75
CA ALA A 357 -4.41 -3.47 2.82
C ALA A 357 -3.78 -2.22 2.20
N GLY A 358 -2.46 -2.18 2.12
CA GLY A 358 -1.75 -1.05 1.59
C GLY A 358 -0.42 -1.44 0.94
N HIS A 359 0.00 -0.63 -0.03
CA HIS A 359 1.31 -0.77 -0.65
C HIS A 359 2.41 -0.39 0.35
N SER A 360 3.56 -1.01 0.19
CA SER A 360 4.78 -0.64 0.92
C SER A 360 5.89 -0.26 -0.04
N GLY A 361 6.34 1.00 0.08
CA GLY A 361 7.50 1.54 -0.61
C GLY A 361 8.81 1.38 0.17
N SER A 362 8.96 0.36 1.00
CA SER A 362 10.16 0.13 1.80
C SER A 362 11.41 -0.09 0.95
N MET A 363 12.53 0.43 1.44
CA MET A 363 13.85 0.28 0.83
C MET A 363 14.74 -0.64 1.65
N GLY A 364 15.49 -1.50 0.97
CA GLY A 364 16.56 -2.32 1.56
C GLY A 364 17.94 -1.76 1.28
N LEU A 365 18.91 -2.22 2.08
CA LEU A 365 20.34 -2.04 1.86
C LEU A 365 20.95 -3.38 1.48
N ALA A 366 21.52 -3.48 0.29
CA ALA A 366 22.19 -4.66 -0.21
C ALA A 366 23.68 -4.40 -0.43
N ILE A 367 24.46 -5.47 -0.43
CA ILE A 367 25.87 -5.46 -0.78
C ILE A 367 26.00 -5.99 -2.21
N ALA A 368 26.69 -5.26 -3.06
CA ALA A 368 26.98 -5.76 -4.40
C ALA A 368 27.98 -6.92 -4.36
N ASP A 369 27.72 -8.00 -5.10
CA ASP A 369 28.59 -9.18 -5.09
C ASP A 369 30.00 -8.88 -5.62
N GLY A 370 30.14 -7.95 -6.54
CA GLY A 370 31.43 -7.48 -7.06
C GLY A 370 32.23 -6.57 -6.12
N SER A 371 31.75 -6.27 -4.90
CA SER A 371 32.50 -5.42 -3.95
C SER A 371 33.69 -6.14 -3.33
N ASP A 372 34.84 -5.45 -3.28
CA ASP A 372 36.04 -5.87 -2.53
C ASP A 372 35.99 -5.51 -1.05
N GLN A 373 34.91 -4.82 -0.59
CA GLN A 373 34.76 -4.27 0.76
C GLN A 373 33.54 -4.82 1.50
N LYS A 374 33.12 -6.07 1.20
CA LYS A 374 31.87 -6.66 1.70
C LYS A 374 31.73 -6.61 3.22
N GLU A 375 32.79 -6.92 3.98
CA GLU A 375 32.76 -6.87 5.46
C GLU A 375 32.51 -5.44 5.97
N ALA A 376 33.23 -4.45 5.43
CA ALA A 376 33.05 -3.06 5.82
C ALA A 376 31.69 -2.50 5.41
N ALA A 377 31.18 -2.94 4.27
CA ALA A 377 29.83 -2.63 3.80
C ALA A 377 28.77 -3.18 4.77
N PHE A 378 28.93 -4.42 5.21
CA PHE A 378 28.00 -5.05 6.15
C PHE A 378 28.02 -4.37 7.53
N GLU A 379 29.19 -4.00 8.06
CA GLU A 379 29.28 -3.24 9.32
C GLU A 379 28.54 -1.88 9.23
N PHE A 380 28.63 -1.21 8.07
CA PHE A 380 27.88 0.02 7.85
C PHE A 380 26.36 -0.24 7.78
N ILE A 381 25.94 -1.28 7.05
CA ILE A 381 24.52 -1.66 6.97
C ILE A 381 23.97 -1.97 8.36
N LYS A 382 24.68 -2.77 9.18
CA LYS A 382 24.28 -3.06 10.56
C LYS A 382 24.07 -1.79 11.40
N TYR A 383 24.94 -0.79 11.22
CA TYR A 383 24.75 0.49 11.91
C TYR A 383 23.47 1.20 11.45
N VAL A 384 23.23 1.27 10.13
CA VAL A 384 22.05 1.98 9.58
C VAL A 384 20.74 1.31 9.96
N VAL A 385 20.69 -0.03 9.92
CA VAL A 385 19.48 -0.80 10.26
C VAL A 385 19.33 -1.07 11.76
N GLY A 386 20.38 -0.81 12.53
CA GLY A 386 20.39 -0.95 13.98
C GLY A 386 19.78 0.26 14.70
N GLU A 387 19.64 0.16 16.02
CA GLU A 387 18.92 1.12 16.85
C GLU A 387 19.37 2.57 16.64
N GLU A 388 20.68 2.84 16.66
CA GLU A 388 21.21 4.20 16.54
C GLU A 388 20.94 4.84 15.16
N GLY A 389 21.11 4.06 14.09
CA GLY A 389 20.81 4.51 12.72
C GLY A 389 19.32 4.74 12.53
N GLN A 390 18.48 3.86 13.07
CA GLN A 390 17.01 3.97 13.00
C GLN A 390 16.48 5.16 13.80
N LYS A 391 17.04 5.45 14.98
CA LYS A 391 16.73 6.68 15.74
C LYS A 391 17.06 7.94 14.94
N ALA A 392 18.25 7.99 14.32
CA ALA A 392 18.66 9.15 13.55
C ALA A 392 17.73 9.41 12.34
N GLN A 393 17.33 8.37 11.62
CA GLN A 393 16.40 8.47 10.49
C GLN A 393 15.00 8.92 10.94
N SER A 394 14.48 8.37 12.04
CA SER A 394 13.17 8.69 12.58
C SER A 394 13.08 10.15 13.05
N LEU A 395 14.12 10.64 13.75
CA LEU A 395 14.19 12.03 14.18
C LEU A 395 14.27 13.01 13.01
N ALA A 396 14.84 12.59 11.87
CA ALA A 396 14.83 13.35 10.63
C ALA A 396 13.48 13.34 9.90
N GLY A 397 12.54 12.45 10.30
CA GLY A 397 11.16 12.41 9.80
C GLY A 397 10.94 11.61 8.52
N PHE A 398 11.98 10.92 8.00
CA PHE A 398 11.91 10.31 6.66
C PHE A 398 11.11 9.01 6.59
N ALA A 399 11.18 8.15 7.59
CA ALA A 399 10.65 6.80 7.46
C ALA A 399 10.22 6.22 8.79
N ILE A 400 9.41 5.18 8.74
CA ILE A 400 9.11 4.37 9.92
C ILE A 400 10.32 3.50 10.21
N PRO A 401 10.82 3.45 11.46
CA PRO A 401 11.91 2.55 11.79
C PRO A 401 11.53 1.10 11.52
N ASN A 402 12.50 0.34 11.01
CA ASN A 402 12.33 -1.09 10.86
C ASN A 402 12.19 -1.81 12.23
N GLN A 403 12.60 -1.17 13.32
CA GLN A 403 12.48 -1.70 14.68
C GLN A 403 11.15 -1.32 15.32
N ILE A 404 10.38 -2.31 15.71
CA ILE A 404 9.02 -2.18 16.24
C ILE A 404 8.98 -1.27 17.48
N ALA A 405 9.92 -1.42 18.40
CA ALA A 405 9.97 -0.60 19.62
C ALA A 405 10.15 0.89 19.32
N LEU A 406 11.04 1.23 18.38
CA LEU A 406 11.27 2.62 17.98
C LEU A 406 10.09 3.24 17.24
N SER A 407 9.34 2.44 16.47
CA SER A 407 8.17 2.94 15.74
C SER A 407 7.01 3.35 16.66
N LYS A 408 6.96 2.81 17.88
CA LYS A 408 5.94 3.12 18.90
C LYS A 408 6.41 4.18 19.92
N ASP A 409 7.63 4.68 19.81
CA ASP A 409 8.21 5.67 20.72
C ASP A 409 7.68 7.09 20.38
N GLU A 410 7.13 7.77 21.40
CA GLU A 410 6.49 9.08 21.24
C GLU A 410 7.49 10.20 20.92
N GLU A 411 8.73 10.10 21.38
CA GLU A 411 9.77 11.13 21.19
C GLU A 411 10.55 10.90 19.89
N ILE A 412 10.72 9.64 19.48
CA ILE A 412 11.56 9.25 18.33
C ILE A 412 10.76 9.29 17.04
N PHE A 413 9.70 8.49 16.95
CA PHE A 413 8.94 8.37 15.69
C PHE A 413 7.61 9.09 15.70
N LEU A 414 6.75 8.87 16.70
CA LEU A 414 5.38 9.40 16.67
C LEU A 414 5.35 10.93 16.67
N GLN A 415 6.23 11.58 17.44
CA GLN A 415 6.42 13.04 17.47
C GLN A 415 5.09 13.81 17.46
N THR A 416 4.15 13.41 18.31
CA THR A 416 2.76 13.89 18.33
C THR A 416 2.59 15.42 18.51
N ALA A 417 3.67 16.13 18.83
CA ALA A 417 3.73 17.59 18.87
C ALA A 417 3.99 18.25 17.50
N LYS A 418 4.14 17.45 16.43
CA LYS A 418 4.38 17.92 15.05
C LYS A 418 3.41 17.24 14.10
N ASP A 419 3.10 17.90 12.98
CA ASP A 419 2.32 17.27 11.91
C ASP A 419 3.07 16.09 11.28
N PRO A 420 2.37 15.00 10.96
CA PRO A 420 0.98 14.75 11.31
C PRO A 420 0.88 14.29 12.77
N VAL A 421 -0.06 14.84 13.54
CA VAL A 421 -0.25 14.46 14.95
C VAL A 421 -0.77 13.04 15.11
N ASN A 422 -1.39 12.48 14.07
CA ASN A 422 -1.90 11.09 14.03
C ASN A 422 -0.88 10.10 13.45
N SER A 423 0.42 10.29 13.72
CA SER A 423 1.51 9.43 13.19
C SER A 423 1.38 7.94 13.52
N ILE A 424 0.57 7.58 14.54
CA ILE A 424 0.32 6.19 14.91
C ILE A 424 -0.30 5.38 13.75
N VAL A 425 -1.03 6.01 12.85
CA VAL A 425 -1.63 5.37 11.68
C VAL A 425 -0.58 4.71 10.78
N PHE A 426 0.62 5.29 10.66
CA PHE A 426 1.71 4.66 9.92
C PHE A 426 2.18 3.36 10.57
N VAL A 427 2.21 3.32 11.91
CA VAL A 427 2.61 2.12 12.65
C VAL A 427 1.57 1.01 12.49
N GLU A 428 0.30 1.36 12.58
CA GLU A 428 -0.82 0.44 12.34
C GLU A 428 -0.79 -0.08 10.89
N ALA A 429 -0.46 0.79 9.92
CA ALA A 429 -0.35 0.39 8.51
C ALA A 429 0.83 -0.54 8.24
N ALA A 430 1.89 -0.53 9.05
CA ALA A 430 3.01 -1.45 8.92
C ALA A 430 2.61 -2.93 9.10
N GLU A 431 1.51 -3.21 9.79
CA GLU A 431 1.02 -4.58 10.06
C GLU A 431 0.38 -5.22 8.82
N TYR A 432 -0.20 -4.43 7.91
CA TYR A 432 -0.92 -4.91 6.72
C TYR A 432 -0.32 -4.47 5.37
N GLN A 433 0.87 -3.87 5.41
CA GLN A 433 1.57 -3.48 4.20
C GLN A 433 2.10 -4.68 3.42
N ARG A 434 2.12 -4.58 2.10
CA ARG A 434 2.71 -5.61 1.23
C ARG A 434 3.32 -5.00 -0.04
N PRO A 435 4.32 -5.65 -0.67
CA PRO A 435 4.81 -5.27 -1.99
C PRO A 435 3.74 -5.51 -3.05
N GLY A 436 3.90 -4.91 -4.22
CA GLY A 436 3.04 -5.20 -5.37
C GLY A 436 3.19 -6.65 -5.84
N ASP A 437 2.09 -7.35 -6.06
CA ASP A 437 2.10 -8.79 -6.39
C ASP A 437 2.94 -9.10 -7.62
N TRP A 438 2.82 -8.28 -8.67
CA TRP A 438 3.58 -8.45 -9.91
C TRP A 438 5.09 -8.24 -9.76
N TRP A 439 5.53 -7.62 -8.67
CA TRP A 439 6.94 -7.46 -8.34
C TRP A 439 7.54 -8.73 -7.71
N SER A 440 6.70 -9.69 -7.35
CA SER A 440 7.18 -10.98 -6.85
C SER A 440 7.79 -11.88 -7.94
N LEU A 441 7.72 -11.47 -9.21
CA LEU A 441 8.39 -12.13 -10.32
C LEU A 441 9.76 -11.47 -10.61
N THR A 442 10.65 -12.21 -11.25
CA THR A 442 12.00 -11.70 -11.60
C THR A 442 11.99 -10.59 -12.64
N ASP A 443 10.92 -10.48 -13.42
CA ASP A 443 10.68 -9.39 -14.37
C ASP A 443 9.21 -8.96 -14.28
N SER A 444 8.97 -7.67 -14.11
CA SER A 444 7.62 -7.08 -14.03
C SER A 444 7.11 -6.57 -15.39
N SER A 445 7.90 -6.62 -16.44
CA SER A 445 7.54 -6.06 -17.76
C SER A 445 6.35 -6.75 -18.45
N TRP A 446 5.94 -7.93 -17.96
CA TRP A 446 4.80 -8.67 -18.46
C TRP A 446 3.48 -7.88 -18.41
N ILE A 447 3.34 -6.96 -17.46
CA ILE A 447 2.12 -6.16 -17.25
C ILE A 447 2.20 -4.76 -17.90
N ASP A 448 3.36 -4.32 -18.38
CA ASP A 448 3.59 -2.93 -18.80
C ASP A 448 2.61 -2.43 -19.86
N GLU A 449 2.31 -3.21 -20.89
CA GLU A 449 1.39 -2.78 -21.95
C GLU A 449 -0.04 -2.59 -21.42
N TRP A 450 -0.48 -3.49 -20.54
CA TRP A 450 -1.77 -3.40 -19.88
C TRP A 450 -1.84 -2.16 -18.96
N ALA A 451 -0.83 -1.98 -18.11
CA ALA A 451 -0.75 -0.86 -17.17
C ALA A 451 -0.66 0.49 -17.90
N ASN A 452 0.10 0.56 -18.99
CA ASN A 452 0.18 1.75 -19.81
C ASN A 452 -1.19 2.10 -20.44
N TYR A 453 -1.93 1.11 -20.95
CA TYR A 453 -3.26 1.38 -21.50
C TYR A 453 -4.25 1.80 -20.41
N LEU A 454 -4.18 1.20 -19.23
CA LEU A 454 -4.94 1.65 -18.06
C LEU A 454 -4.67 3.14 -17.77
N ASN A 455 -3.42 3.50 -17.59
CA ASN A 455 -3.04 4.85 -17.13
C ASN A 455 -3.24 5.92 -18.21
N TYR A 456 -2.90 5.64 -19.48
CA TYR A 456 -2.93 6.64 -20.56
C TYR A 456 -4.24 6.67 -21.36
N THR A 457 -5.13 5.70 -21.13
CA THR A 457 -6.36 5.60 -21.92
C THR A 457 -7.59 5.48 -21.04
N VAL A 458 -7.65 4.46 -20.18
CA VAL A 458 -8.86 4.18 -19.39
C VAL A 458 -9.06 5.25 -18.31
N ARG A 459 -8.03 5.51 -17.51
CA ARG A 459 -8.07 6.54 -16.44
C ARG A 459 -8.13 7.97 -16.98
N GLU A 460 -7.91 8.16 -18.27
CA GLU A 460 -8.09 9.41 -19.01
C GLU A 460 -9.46 9.50 -19.71
N ASN A 461 -10.38 8.61 -19.40
CA ASN A 461 -11.75 8.55 -19.95
C ASN A 461 -11.81 8.39 -21.49
N LYS A 462 -10.84 7.69 -22.09
CA LYS A 462 -10.79 7.43 -23.54
C LYS A 462 -11.20 6.01 -23.91
N ALA A 463 -11.31 5.11 -22.95
CA ALA A 463 -11.79 3.75 -23.11
C ALA A 463 -12.39 3.24 -21.79
N THR A 464 -13.08 2.10 -21.84
CA THR A 464 -13.66 1.41 -20.68
C THR A 464 -12.73 0.33 -20.15
N VAL A 465 -12.99 -0.15 -18.93
CA VAL A 465 -12.28 -1.29 -18.34
C VAL A 465 -12.51 -2.57 -19.14
N ASN A 466 -13.71 -2.77 -19.71
CA ASN A 466 -13.98 -3.92 -20.56
C ASN A 466 -13.10 -3.93 -21.82
N GLU A 467 -12.96 -2.76 -22.49
CA GLU A 467 -12.07 -2.63 -23.66
C GLU A 467 -10.60 -2.88 -23.30
N LEU A 468 -10.15 -2.51 -22.09
CA LEU A 468 -8.81 -2.81 -21.58
C LEU A 468 -8.57 -4.32 -21.53
N PHE A 469 -9.48 -5.07 -20.91
CA PHE A 469 -9.35 -6.52 -20.78
C PHE A 469 -9.53 -7.24 -22.14
N GLU A 470 -10.51 -6.85 -22.95
CA GLU A 470 -10.69 -7.39 -24.31
C GLU A 470 -9.42 -7.24 -25.17
N LYS A 471 -8.68 -6.14 -24.98
CA LYS A 471 -7.53 -5.85 -25.81
C LYS A 471 -6.21 -6.49 -25.31
N TYR A 472 -6.01 -6.54 -23.98
CA TYR A 472 -4.70 -6.86 -23.42
C TYR A 472 -4.65 -8.06 -22.48
N TYR A 473 -5.80 -8.66 -22.10
CA TYR A 473 -5.78 -9.77 -21.15
C TYR A 473 -4.95 -10.95 -21.68
N ASP A 474 -5.25 -11.43 -22.87
CA ASP A 474 -4.60 -12.62 -23.45
C ASP A 474 -3.11 -12.40 -23.64
N SER A 475 -2.70 -11.24 -24.18
CA SER A 475 -1.28 -10.94 -24.38
C SER A 475 -0.53 -10.76 -23.05
N THR A 476 -1.18 -10.21 -22.03
CA THR A 476 -0.60 -10.08 -20.68
C THR A 476 -0.42 -11.45 -20.03
N GLN A 477 -1.44 -12.31 -20.11
CA GLN A 477 -1.35 -13.69 -19.62
C GLN A 477 -0.31 -14.52 -20.40
N GLU A 478 -0.20 -14.34 -21.73
CA GLU A 478 0.80 -15.03 -22.53
C GLU A 478 2.24 -14.65 -22.14
N LYS A 479 2.48 -13.37 -21.86
CA LYS A 479 3.77 -12.92 -21.33
C LYS A 479 4.03 -13.52 -19.94
N LEU A 480 3.02 -13.51 -19.08
CA LEU A 480 3.11 -14.08 -17.74
C LEU A 480 3.43 -15.58 -17.79
N ASN A 481 2.88 -16.33 -18.73
CA ASN A 481 3.14 -17.75 -18.92
C ASN A 481 4.62 -18.07 -19.26
N GLN A 482 5.42 -17.08 -19.65
CA GLN A 482 6.87 -17.27 -19.88
C GLN A 482 7.63 -17.51 -18.58
N TYR A 483 7.05 -17.15 -17.43
CA TYR A 483 7.59 -17.46 -16.09
C TYR A 483 7.26 -18.88 -15.63
N THR A 484 6.54 -19.66 -16.42
CA THR A 484 6.14 -21.05 -16.10
C THR A 484 7.18 -22.08 -16.53
N GLY A 485 8.39 -21.70 -16.73
CA GLY A 485 9.51 -22.58 -17.10
C GLY A 485 10.03 -23.46 -15.95
N TYR A 486 9.18 -23.82 -14.99
CA TYR A 486 9.48 -24.72 -13.87
C TYR A 486 8.92 -26.09 -14.09
#